data_4f455437b02977fd79c8aaca4e4a06b2
#
_entry.id   4f455437b02977fd79c8aaca4e4a06b2
#
_cell.length_a   1.000
_cell.length_b   1.000
_cell.length_c   1.000
_cell.angle_alpha   90.00
_cell.angle_beta   90.00
_cell.angle_gamma   90.00
#
_symmetry.space_group_name_H-M   'P 1'
#
loop_
_entity.id
_entity.type
_entity.pdbx_description
1 polymer ?
#
loop_
_entity_poly.entity_id
_entity_poly.type
_entity_poly.pdbx_seq_one_letter_code
_entity_poly.pdbx_strand_id
1 'polypeptide(L)'
;MVRSAENLRICLVASAGGHTTQLLKLADSWSGHETFCITTTEVVKVKLQKYGKVYTVGECNREHPLRVIRVATKCISVITRERPDVVISTGAAVGCITCFWGWLSGAKVVWLDSITNVDRISLSGRMVRYIADVFLVQWPELAKKYSNVEYLGAVI
;
A
#
# COMPACT_ATOMS: atom_id res chain seq x y z
N MET A 1 21.33 1.85 8.25
CA MET A 1 21.12 2.18 9.68
C MET A 1 19.67 1.84 9.98
N VAL A 2 19.41 0.81 10.76
CA VAL A 2 18.04 0.43 11.18
C VAL A 2 17.61 1.48 12.21
N ARG A 3 16.56 2.25 11.91
CA ARG A 3 15.95 3.17 12.88
C ARG A 3 15.41 2.34 14.04
N SER A 4 15.47 2.87 15.25
CA SER A 4 14.85 2.20 16.40
C SER A 4 13.36 1.98 16.13
N ALA A 5 12.79 0.89 16.64
CA ALA A 5 11.37 0.55 16.45
C ALA A 5 10.40 1.67 16.92
N GLU A 6 10.91 2.66 17.64
CA GLU A 6 10.13 3.79 18.18
C GLU A 6 9.79 4.89 17.16
N ASN A 7 10.50 4.99 16.01
CA ASN A 7 10.21 6.02 15.00
C ASN A 7 10.51 5.51 13.59
N LEU A 8 9.58 4.74 13.03
CA LEU A 8 9.66 4.25 11.67
C LEU A 8 9.20 5.30 10.67
N ARG A 9 9.77 5.25 9.47
CA ARG A 9 9.28 6.01 8.32
C ARG A 9 8.39 5.13 7.45
N ILE A 10 7.11 5.46 7.39
CA ILE A 10 6.07 4.62 6.78
C ILE A 10 5.51 5.28 5.52
N CYS A 11 5.56 4.56 4.41
CA CYS A 11 4.88 4.91 3.18
C CYS A 11 3.46 4.32 3.21
N LEU A 12 2.46 5.19 3.15
CA LEU A 12 1.05 4.83 3.04
C LEU A 12 0.63 4.96 1.58
N VAL A 13 0.16 3.88 0.94
CA VAL A 13 -0.22 3.93 -0.47
C VAL A 13 -1.60 3.38 -0.71
N ALA A 14 -2.45 4.19 -1.35
CA ALA A 14 -3.79 3.83 -1.76
C ALA A 14 -4.23 4.61 -3.00
N SER A 15 -4.98 3.95 -3.88
CA SER A 15 -5.72 4.63 -4.94
C SER A 15 -6.95 5.34 -4.36
N ALA A 16 -7.56 6.22 -5.17
CA ALA A 16 -8.81 6.89 -4.80
C ALA A 16 -9.95 5.90 -4.51
N GLY A 17 -10.92 6.33 -3.71
CA GLY A 17 -12.12 5.55 -3.38
C GLY A 17 -11.96 4.63 -2.18
N GLY A 18 -12.46 3.39 -2.29
CA GLY A 18 -12.52 2.41 -1.19
C GLY A 18 -11.17 2.08 -0.58
N HIS A 19 -10.11 2.02 -1.38
CA HIS A 19 -8.76 1.76 -0.88
C HIS A 19 -8.27 2.83 0.11
N THR A 20 -8.50 4.10 -0.20
CA THR A 20 -8.20 5.20 0.73
C THR A 20 -9.03 5.11 1.99
N THR A 21 -10.33 4.80 1.87
CA THR A 21 -11.20 4.65 3.04
C THR A 21 -10.73 3.54 3.97
N GLN A 22 -10.35 2.40 3.42
CA GLN A 22 -9.80 1.28 4.20
C GLN A 22 -8.46 1.64 4.85
N LEU A 23 -7.58 2.33 4.12
CA LEU A 23 -6.31 2.80 4.68
C LEU A 23 -6.54 3.70 5.89
N LEU A 24 -7.44 4.68 5.77
CA LEU A 24 -7.71 5.64 6.84
C LEU A 24 -8.30 5.01 8.11
N LYS A 25 -8.99 3.89 8.00
CA LYS A 25 -9.49 3.13 9.16
C LYS A 25 -8.37 2.46 9.96
N LEU A 26 -7.20 2.32 9.37
CA LEU A 26 -6.01 1.79 10.06
C LEU A 26 -5.13 2.89 10.66
N ALA A 27 -5.58 4.15 10.68
CA ALA A 27 -4.74 5.31 11.02
C ALA A 27 -4.06 5.21 12.39
N ASP A 28 -4.71 4.59 13.37
CA ASP A 28 -4.14 4.39 14.70
C ASP A 28 -2.92 3.47 14.70
N SER A 29 -2.80 2.60 13.68
CA SER A 29 -1.72 1.61 13.58
C SER A 29 -0.35 2.24 13.32
N TRP A 30 -0.28 3.47 12.80
CA TRP A 30 0.98 4.19 12.56
C TRP A 30 1.11 5.49 13.35
N SER A 31 0.24 5.67 14.35
CA SER A 31 0.35 6.80 15.26
C SER A 31 1.72 6.84 15.94
N GLY A 32 2.34 8.01 15.99
CA GLY A 32 3.70 8.19 16.56
C GLY A 32 4.85 7.89 15.59
N HIS A 33 4.57 7.48 14.36
CA HIS A 33 5.58 7.26 13.33
C HIS A 33 5.61 8.40 12.29
N GLU A 34 6.74 8.55 11.61
CA GLU A 34 6.86 9.49 10.49
C GLU A 34 6.19 8.89 9.24
N THR A 35 5.17 9.57 8.69
CA THR A 35 4.43 9.05 7.54
C THR A 35 4.47 9.98 6.33
N PHE A 36 4.43 9.39 5.14
CA PHE A 36 4.13 10.06 3.89
C PHE A 36 3.21 9.18 3.04
N CYS A 37 2.49 9.79 2.12
CA CYS A 37 1.46 9.13 1.35
C CYS A 37 1.75 9.17 -0.15
N ILE A 38 1.41 8.09 -0.85
CA ILE A 38 1.34 8.02 -2.31
C ILE A 38 -0.10 7.73 -2.71
N THR A 39 -0.66 8.55 -3.59
CA THR A 39 -2.03 8.39 -4.08
C THR A 39 -2.13 8.70 -5.57
N THR A 40 -3.29 8.40 -6.16
CA THR A 40 -3.51 8.52 -7.60
C THR A 40 -4.07 9.88 -8.02
N THR A 41 -4.82 10.56 -7.16
CA THR A 41 -5.54 11.80 -7.51
C THR A 41 -5.37 12.90 -6.46
N GLU A 42 -5.44 14.17 -6.90
CA GLU A 42 -5.40 15.33 -6.01
C GLU A 42 -6.61 15.42 -5.05
N VAL A 43 -7.76 14.85 -5.45
CA VAL A 43 -8.97 14.83 -4.60
C VAL A 43 -8.72 14.09 -3.28
N VAL A 44 -7.97 13.00 -3.34
CA VAL A 44 -7.62 12.19 -2.17
C VAL A 44 -6.53 12.83 -1.32
N LYS A 45 -5.67 13.64 -1.93
CA LYS A 45 -4.57 14.34 -1.27
C LYS A 45 -5.04 15.13 -0.05
N VAL A 46 -6.15 15.86 -0.17
CA VAL A 46 -6.70 16.66 0.95
C VAL A 46 -7.00 15.80 2.18
N LYS A 47 -7.51 14.59 1.98
CA LYS A 47 -7.80 13.65 3.09
C LYS A 47 -6.54 13.08 3.73
N LEU A 48 -5.48 12.93 2.97
CA LEU A 48 -4.23 12.30 3.41
C LEU A 48 -3.22 13.30 3.99
N GLN A 49 -3.34 14.60 3.70
CA GLN A 49 -2.39 15.64 4.13
C GLN A 49 -2.20 15.71 5.64
N LYS A 50 -3.20 15.34 6.43
CA LYS A 50 -3.11 15.32 7.90
C LYS A 50 -2.15 14.25 8.45
N TYR A 51 -1.81 13.25 7.62
CA TYR A 51 -0.89 12.18 8.00
C TYR A 51 0.54 12.41 7.50
N GLY A 52 0.79 13.47 6.76
CA GLY A 52 2.12 13.81 6.28
C GLY A 52 2.14 14.28 4.82
N LYS A 53 3.31 14.29 4.24
CA LYS A 53 3.52 14.70 2.85
C LYS A 53 2.80 13.74 1.89
N VAL A 54 2.11 14.28 0.89
CA VAL A 54 1.36 13.49 -0.09
C VAL A 54 1.92 13.69 -1.48
N TYR A 55 2.19 12.58 -2.16
CA TYR A 55 2.62 12.50 -3.55
C TYR A 55 1.49 11.97 -4.43
N THR A 56 1.09 12.74 -5.43
CA THR A 56 0.11 12.31 -6.43
C THR A 56 0.84 11.80 -7.66
N VAL A 57 0.71 10.51 -7.95
CA VAL A 57 1.46 9.85 -9.03
C VAL A 57 0.63 9.63 -10.30
N GLY A 58 -0.69 9.76 -10.22
CA GLY A 58 -1.63 9.51 -11.29
C GLY A 58 -2.23 8.11 -11.26
N GLU A 59 -3.30 7.93 -12.00
CA GLU A 59 -3.96 6.63 -12.13
C GLU A 59 -3.31 5.79 -13.24
N CYS A 60 -3.25 4.50 -13.01
CA CYS A 60 -2.82 3.53 -14.00
C CYS A 60 -3.67 2.27 -13.95
N ASN A 61 -3.83 1.65 -15.11
CA ASN A 61 -4.41 0.33 -15.26
C ASN A 61 -3.63 -0.43 -16.35
N ARG A 62 -3.83 -1.74 -16.41
CA ARG A 62 -3.14 -2.63 -17.37
C ARG A 62 -3.42 -2.31 -18.85
N GLU A 63 -4.49 -1.58 -19.14
CA GLU A 63 -4.90 -1.23 -20.51
C GLU A 63 -4.06 -0.09 -21.10
N HIS A 64 -3.36 0.66 -20.24
CA HIS A 64 -2.56 1.81 -20.63
C HIS A 64 -1.11 1.67 -20.15
N PRO A 65 -0.26 0.87 -20.85
CA PRO A 65 1.09 0.56 -20.39
C PRO A 65 1.99 1.78 -20.21
N LEU A 66 1.84 2.82 -21.04
CA LEU A 66 2.60 4.07 -20.89
C LEU A 66 2.25 4.82 -19.61
N ARG A 67 0.99 4.76 -19.17
CA ARG A 67 0.59 5.31 -17.85
C ARG A 67 1.19 4.51 -16.71
N VAL A 68 1.23 3.19 -16.83
CA VAL A 68 1.88 2.32 -15.84
C VAL A 68 3.35 2.68 -15.69
N ILE A 69 4.09 2.86 -16.79
CA ILE A 69 5.50 3.27 -16.76
C ILE A 69 5.66 4.64 -16.09
N ARG A 70 4.82 5.61 -16.43
CA ARG A 70 4.86 6.95 -15.83
C ARG A 70 4.62 6.91 -14.32
N VAL A 71 3.62 6.14 -13.87
CA VAL A 71 3.33 5.96 -12.45
C VAL A 71 4.47 5.24 -11.76
N ALA A 72 5.01 4.19 -12.37
CA ALA A 72 6.14 3.45 -11.83
C ALA A 72 7.37 4.35 -11.62
N THR A 73 7.75 5.17 -12.61
CA THR A 73 8.89 6.09 -12.47
C THR A 73 8.69 7.11 -11.35
N LYS A 74 7.47 7.62 -11.17
CA LYS A 74 7.14 8.51 -10.04
C LYS A 74 7.24 7.79 -8.70
N CYS A 75 6.68 6.57 -8.58
CA CYS A 75 6.78 5.78 -7.36
C CYS A 75 8.23 5.47 -7.00
N ILE A 76 9.06 5.07 -7.97
CA ILE A 76 10.49 4.84 -7.78
C ILE A 76 11.17 6.09 -7.23
N SER A 77 10.93 7.25 -7.86
CA SER A 77 11.51 8.53 -7.43
C SER A 77 11.14 8.87 -5.99
N VAL A 78 9.88 8.68 -5.61
CA VAL A 78 9.41 8.94 -4.26
C VAL A 78 10.05 7.98 -3.26
N ILE A 79 10.03 6.67 -3.52
CA ILE A 79 10.60 5.65 -2.63
C ILE A 79 12.10 5.86 -2.45
N THR A 80 12.83 6.16 -3.51
CA THR A 80 14.28 6.42 -3.46
C THR A 80 14.62 7.66 -2.64
N ARG A 81 13.79 8.70 -2.74
CA ARG A 81 13.97 9.95 -1.97
C ARG A 81 13.61 9.78 -0.50
N GLU A 82 12.44 9.21 -0.24
CA GLU A 82 11.86 9.13 1.11
C GLU A 82 12.42 7.95 1.92
N ARG A 83 12.91 6.91 1.29
CA ARG A 83 13.52 5.71 1.92
C ARG A 83 12.71 5.18 3.10
N PRO A 84 11.48 4.69 2.86
CA PRO A 84 10.64 4.17 3.92
C PRO A 84 11.23 2.90 4.55
N ASP A 85 10.98 2.71 5.84
CA ASP A 85 11.24 1.46 6.55
C ASP A 85 10.12 0.44 6.31
N VAL A 86 8.88 0.95 6.09
CA VAL A 86 7.68 0.14 5.85
C VAL A 86 6.84 0.75 4.74
N VAL A 87 6.28 -0.07 3.88
CA VAL A 87 5.24 0.30 2.90
C VAL A 87 3.96 -0.41 3.27
N ILE A 88 2.88 0.34 3.50
CA ILE A 88 1.53 -0.16 3.79
C ILE A 88 0.62 0.18 2.62
N SER A 89 0.01 -0.85 2.01
CA SER A 89 -0.91 -0.69 0.90
C SER A 89 -2.24 -1.39 1.14
N THR A 90 -3.31 -0.74 0.72
CA THR A 90 -4.67 -1.33 0.71
C THR A 90 -5.12 -1.78 -0.68
N GLY A 91 -4.22 -1.78 -1.67
CA GLY A 91 -4.51 -2.38 -2.97
C GLY A 91 -4.23 -1.48 -4.18
N ALA A 92 -4.81 -1.88 -5.30
CA ALA A 92 -4.66 -1.29 -6.63
C ALA A 92 -3.26 -1.43 -7.26
N ALA A 93 -3.14 -1.03 -8.54
CA ALA A 93 -1.89 -1.12 -9.28
C ALA A 93 -0.79 -0.21 -8.68
N VAL A 94 -1.14 1.00 -8.24
CA VAL A 94 -0.21 1.92 -7.58
C VAL A 94 0.37 1.31 -6.30
N GLY A 95 -0.46 0.61 -5.53
CA GLY A 95 -0.01 -0.12 -4.33
C GLY A 95 0.95 -1.24 -4.67
N CYS A 96 0.64 -2.05 -5.68
CA CYS A 96 1.51 -3.13 -6.15
C CYS A 96 2.88 -2.60 -6.59
N ILE A 97 2.93 -1.55 -7.41
CA ILE A 97 4.16 -0.93 -7.89
C ILE A 97 4.99 -0.39 -6.71
N THR A 98 4.34 0.33 -5.79
CA THR A 98 5.03 0.91 -4.64
C THR A 98 5.57 -0.16 -3.69
N CYS A 99 4.81 -1.20 -3.42
CA CYS A 99 5.26 -2.34 -2.61
C CYS A 99 6.47 -3.04 -3.22
N PHE A 100 6.47 -3.27 -4.53
CA PHE A 100 7.58 -3.90 -5.22
C PHE A 100 8.87 -3.09 -5.11
N TRP A 101 8.81 -1.78 -5.35
CA TRP A 101 9.98 -0.90 -5.22
C TRP A 101 10.41 -0.68 -3.77
N GLY A 102 9.46 -0.62 -2.83
CA GLY A 102 9.77 -0.61 -1.40
C GLY A 102 10.54 -1.85 -0.98
N TRP A 103 10.07 -3.02 -1.37
CA TRP A 103 10.74 -4.30 -1.12
C TRP A 103 12.15 -4.34 -1.71
N LEU A 104 12.34 -3.94 -2.97
CA LEU A 104 13.67 -3.84 -3.59
C LEU A 104 14.59 -2.86 -2.86
N SER A 105 14.04 -1.84 -2.23
CA SER A 105 14.79 -0.85 -1.45
C SER A 105 15.04 -1.28 0.00
N GLY A 106 14.59 -2.47 0.40
CA GLY A 106 14.77 -3.04 1.73
C GLY A 106 13.69 -2.68 2.76
N ALA A 107 12.60 -2.05 2.33
CA ALA A 107 11.44 -1.77 3.18
C ALA A 107 10.64 -3.05 3.47
N LYS A 108 10.03 -3.12 4.65
CA LYS A 108 9.01 -4.12 4.96
C LYS A 108 7.71 -3.80 4.22
N VAL A 109 7.02 -4.82 3.74
CA VAL A 109 5.80 -4.68 2.96
C VAL A 109 4.60 -5.25 3.71
N VAL A 110 3.60 -4.39 3.94
CA VAL A 110 2.31 -4.75 4.51
C VAL A 110 1.22 -4.51 3.47
N TRP A 111 0.47 -5.57 3.15
CA TRP A 111 -0.63 -5.52 2.20
C TRP A 111 -1.95 -5.89 2.89
N LEU A 112 -2.96 -5.05 2.72
CA LEU A 112 -4.34 -5.35 3.07
C LEU A 112 -5.16 -5.47 1.78
N ASP A 113 -5.60 -6.67 1.46
CA ASP A 113 -6.44 -6.86 0.27
C ASP A 113 -7.85 -6.31 0.48
N SER A 114 -8.50 -5.88 -0.60
CA SER A 114 -9.80 -5.20 -0.50
C SER A 114 -10.90 -6.11 0.05
N ILE A 115 -11.79 -5.53 0.85
CA ILE A 115 -12.99 -6.21 1.35
C ILE A 115 -13.92 -6.69 0.21
N THR A 116 -13.84 -6.09 -0.97
CA THR A 116 -14.61 -6.50 -2.15
C THR A 116 -14.15 -7.84 -2.75
N ASN A 117 -12.97 -8.31 -2.38
CA ASN A 117 -12.40 -9.58 -2.84
C ASN A 117 -12.85 -10.72 -1.91
N VAL A 118 -14.02 -11.27 -2.14
CA VAL A 118 -14.64 -12.30 -1.30
C VAL A 118 -14.11 -13.70 -1.65
N ASP A 119 -14.08 -14.05 -2.95
CA ASP A 119 -13.78 -15.41 -3.41
C ASP A 119 -12.31 -15.65 -3.72
N ARG A 120 -11.57 -14.60 -4.04
CA ARG A 120 -10.16 -14.65 -4.40
C ARG A 120 -9.47 -13.31 -4.14
N ILE A 121 -8.19 -13.37 -3.80
CA ILE A 121 -7.38 -12.16 -3.65
C ILE A 121 -7.26 -11.40 -4.99
N SER A 122 -7.07 -10.10 -4.93
CA SER A 122 -6.91 -9.24 -6.10
C SER A 122 -5.75 -9.67 -7.00
N LEU A 123 -5.74 -9.23 -8.25
CA LEU A 123 -4.62 -9.48 -9.16
C LEU A 123 -3.32 -8.87 -8.60
N SER A 124 -3.37 -7.63 -8.13
CA SER A 124 -2.24 -6.96 -7.47
C SER A 124 -1.80 -7.70 -6.22
N GLY A 125 -2.75 -8.15 -5.40
CA GLY A 125 -2.47 -8.94 -4.20
C GLY A 125 -1.76 -10.26 -4.52
N ARG A 126 -2.16 -10.96 -5.60
CA ARG A 126 -1.48 -12.20 -6.02
C ARG A 126 -0.01 -11.97 -6.38
N MET A 127 0.33 -10.81 -6.91
CA MET A 127 1.72 -10.45 -7.22
C MET A 127 2.48 -10.07 -5.94
N VAL A 128 1.90 -9.24 -5.09
CA VAL A 128 2.54 -8.74 -3.87
C VAL A 128 2.69 -9.83 -2.80
N ARG A 129 1.84 -10.84 -2.77
CA ARG A 129 1.84 -11.92 -1.77
C ARG A 129 3.21 -12.57 -1.56
N TYR A 130 4.02 -12.66 -2.60
CA TYR A 130 5.32 -13.31 -2.54
C TYR A 130 6.44 -12.44 -1.96
N ILE A 131 6.21 -11.13 -1.87
CA ILE A 131 7.16 -10.15 -1.34
C ILE A 131 6.67 -9.47 -0.06
N ALA A 132 5.40 -9.67 0.31
CA ALA A 132 4.82 -9.09 1.52
C ALA A 132 5.37 -9.79 2.78
N ASP A 133 5.82 -9.01 3.75
CA ASP A 133 6.14 -9.50 5.10
C ASP A 133 4.85 -9.80 5.88
N VAL A 134 3.80 -9.01 5.65
CA VAL A 134 2.45 -9.24 6.19
C VAL A 134 1.43 -9.05 5.08
N PHE A 135 0.64 -10.08 4.82
CA PHE A 135 -0.45 -10.04 3.84
C PHE A 135 -1.78 -10.34 4.54
N LEU A 136 -2.62 -9.33 4.63
CA LEU A 136 -3.92 -9.42 5.29
C LEU A 136 -5.05 -9.51 4.28
N VAL A 137 -6.02 -10.35 4.59
CA VAL A 137 -7.30 -10.45 3.90
C VAL A 137 -8.44 -10.14 4.87
N GLN A 138 -9.60 -9.79 4.31
CA GLN A 138 -10.76 -9.40 5.10
C GLN A 138 -11.84 -10.48 5.16
N TRP A 139 -11.56 -11.65 4.61
CA TRP A 139 -12.43 -12.83 4.62
C TRP A 139 -11.64 -14.04 5.10
N PRO A 140 -12.11 -14.77 6.14
CA PRO A 140 -11.37 -15.90 6.72
C PRO A 140 -11.17 -17.05 5.73
N GLU A 141 -12.07 -17.20 4.75
CA GLU A 141 -12.00 -18.23 3.70
C GLU A 141 -10.76 -18.04 2.81
N LEU A 142 -10.36 -16.80 2.57
CA LEU A 142 -9.15 -16.48 1.79
C LEU A 142 -7.88 -16.89 2.52
N ALA A 143 -7.82 -16.69 3.84
CA ALA A 143 -6.67 -17.13 4.64
C ALA A 143 -6.50 -18.66 4.65
N LYS A 144 -7.61 -19.41 4.52
CA LYS A 144 -7.58 -20.88 4.38
C LYS A 144 -7.14 -21.32 2.98
N LYS A 145 -7.45 -20.52 1.96
CA LYS A 145 -7.22 -20.84 0.54
C LYS A 145 -5.80 -20.55 0.07
N TYR A 146 -5.15 -19.56 0.65
CA TYR A 146 -3.83 -19.09 0.21
C TYR A 146 -2.79 -19.21 1.32
N SER A 147 -1.58 -19.68 0.98
CA SER A 147 -0.42 -19.63 1.87
C SER A 147 0.09 -18.20 2.06
N ASN A 148 0.74 -17.91 3.19
CA ASN A 148 1.29 -16.59 3.52
C ASN A 148 0.25 -15.46 3.51
N VAL A 149 -0.97 -15.78 3.91
CA VAL A 149 -2.11 -14.84 3.96
C VAL A 149 -2.80 -15.01 5.31
N GLU A 150 -3.06 -13.92 5.99
CA GLU A 150 -3.62 -13.89 7.33
C GLU A 150 -4.96 -13.16 7.38
N TYR A 151 -5.85 -13.62 8.25
CA TYR A 151 -7.09 -12.94 8.58
C TYR A 151 -7.05 -12.50 10.05
N LEU A 152 -7.07 -11.20 10.28
CA LEU A 152 -7.09 -10.60 11.62
C LEU A 152 -8.38 -9.81 11.90
N GLY A 153 -9.39 -10.00 11.08
CA GLY A 153 -10.64 -9.24 11.11
C GLY A 153 -10.85 -8.44 9.83
N ALA A 154 -12.05 -7.86 9.70
CA ALA A 154 -12.39 -6.99 8.58
C ALA A 154 -12.29 -5.51 8.97
N VAL A 155 -11.82 -4.69 8.03
CA VAL A 155 -11.77 -3.23 8.16
C VAL A 155 -13.07 -2.66 7.58
N ILE A 156 -14.11 -2.58 8.42
CA ILE A 156 -15.47 -2.17 8.03
C ILE A 156 -15.73 -0.71 8.40
#